data_5394c5bbfc1a9d711c42dc67b22fa1df
#
_entry.id   5394c5bbfc1a9d711c42dc67b22fa1df
#
_cell.length_a   1.000
_cell.length_b   1.000
_cell.length_c   1.000
_cell.angle_alpha   90.00
_cell.angle_beta   90.00
_cell.angle_gamma   90.00
#
_symmetry.space_group_name_H-M   'P 1'
#
loop_
_entity.id
_entity.type
_entity.pdbx_description
1 polymer ?
#
loop_
_entity_poly.entity_id
_entity_poly.type
_entity_poly.pdbx_seq_one_letter_code
_entity_poly.pdbx_strand_id
1 'polypeptide(L)'
;MDPKNVIITGITSGIGTEIALDLANKGFTLNLVARSHESGNKIKDHIIESTNHDKINVYKCDLSLQSEIREFVSDFKQNNNGLDILINNAGIIPKNQILTKEGIETQFAVNYIAPFLLSRLLLDLLKTS
;
A
#
# COMPACT_ATOMS: atom_id res chain seq x y z
N MET A 1 5.98 19.69 13.68
CA MET A 1 6.36 18.90 12.48
C MET A 1 5.09 18.36 11.84
N ASP A 2 4.90 18.61 10.56
CA ASP A 2 3.74 18.10 9.85
C ASP A 2 3.77 16.57 9.82
N PRO A 3 2.62 15.90 9.97
CA PRO A 3 2.58 14.46 9.91
C PRO A 3 3.02 13.97 8.53
N LYS A 4 3.84 12.91 8.50
CA LYS A 4 4.28 12.27 7.27
C LYS A 4 3.12 11.53 6.61
N ASN A 5 3.09 11.53 5.28
CA ASN A 5 2.13 10.80 4.48
C ASN A 5 2.79 9.54 3.92
N VAL A 6 2.23 8.38 4.23
CA VAL A 6 2.86 7.09 3.96
C VAL A 6 1.91 6.18 3.19
N ILE A 7 2.42 5.56 2.13
CA ILE A 7 1.74 4.41 1.49
C ILE A 7 2.44 3.13 1.97
N ILE A 8 1.65 2.15 2.40
CA ILE A 8 2.19 0.84 2.79
C ILE A 8 1.39 -0.29 2.13
N THR A 9 2.09 -1.22 1.51
CA THR A 9 1.51 -2.43 0.93
C THR A 9 1.79 -3.64 1.82
N GLY A 10 1.06 -4.74 1.63
CA GLY A 10 1.27 -5.97 2.39
C GLY A 10 0.86 -5.86 3.85
N ILE A 11 -0.19 -5.10 4.12
CA ILE A 11 -0.65 -4.78 5.48
C ILE A 11 -1.28 -5.95 6.22
N THR A 12 -1.68 -7.01 5.52
CA THR A 12 -2.30 -8.19 6.14
C THR A 12 -1.27 -9.20 6.66
N SER A 13 0.00 -9.00 6.38
CA SER A 13 1.07 -9.80 6.96
C SER A 13 1.42 -9.29 8.36
N GLY A 14 2.01 -10.15 9.21
CA GLY A 14 2.42 -9.74 10.55
C GLY A 14 3.36 -8.54 10.54
N ILE A 15 4.36 -8.56 9.64
CA ILE A 15 5.34 -7.46 9.52
C ILE A 15 4.65 -6.17 9.08
N GLY A 16 3.80 -6.23 8.05
CA GLY A 16 3.11 -5.05 7.55
C GLY A 16 2.20 -4.42 8.58
N THR A 17 1.48 -5.23 9.34
CA THR A 17 0.62 -4.73 10.42
C THR A 17 1.43 -4.04 11.51
N GLU A 18 2.56 -4.64 11.93
CA GLU A 18 3.42 -4.05 12.95
C GLU A 18 4.03 -2.71 12.50
N ILE A 19 4.46 -2.62 11.24
CA ILE A 19 4.95 -1.36 10.68
C ILE A 19 3.86 -0.30 10.74
N ALA A 20 2.63 -0.65 10.33
CA ALA A 20 1.51 0.28 10.33
C ALA A 20 1.18 0.78 11.74
N LEU A 21 1.20 -0.11 12.74
CA LEU A 21 0.98 0.26 14.14
C LEU A 21 2.06 1.24 14.64
N ASP A 22 3.32 0.98 14.33
CA ASP A 22 4.42 1.85 14.74
C ASP A 22 4.29 3.25 14.12
N LEU A 23 3.96 3.32 12.84
CA LEU A 23 3.79 4.60 12.14
C LEU A 23 2.56 5.36 12.64
N ALA A 24 1.48 4.65 12.95
CA ALA A 24 0.28 5.26 13.54
C ALA A 24 0.60 5.87 14.91
N ASN A 25 1.37 5.17 15.75
CA ASN A 25 1.80 5.69 17.03
C ASN A 25 2.66 6.95 16.90
N LYS A 26 3.34 7.13 15.78
CA LYS A 26 4.13 8.33 15.48
C LYS A 26 3.30 9.46 14.88
N GLY A 27 2.00 9.23 14.68
CA GLY A 27 1.08 10.24 14.17
C GLY A 27 1.10 10.41 12.65
N PHE A 28 1.67 9.47 11.90
CA PHE A 28 1.73 9.57 10.44
C PHE A 28 0.37 9.26 9.81
N THR A 29 0.08 9.90 8.68
CA THR A 29 -1.09 9.56 7.87
C THR A 29 -0.78 8.30 7.09
N LEU A 30 -1.60 7.27 7.26
CA LEU A 30 -1.39 5.98 6.63
C LEU A 30 -2.35 5.78 5.46
N ASN A 31 -1.82 5.32 4.34
CA ASN A 31 -2.59 4.91 3.18
C ASN A 31 -2.33 3.43 2.97
N LEU A 32 -3.28 2.61 3.39
CA LEU A 32 -3.18 1.16 3.38
C LEU A 32 -3.65 0.63 2.04
N VAL A 33 -2.80 -0.14 1.37
CA VAL A 33 -3.16 -0.80 0.10
C VAL A 33 -3.52 -2.25 0.39
N ALA A 34 -4.75 -2.62 0.09
CA ALA A 34 -5.30 -3.94 0.35
C ALA A 34 -6.02 -4.48 -0.89
N ARG A 35 -6.14 -5.81 -0.99
CA ARG A 35 -6.84 -6.46 -2.10
C ARG A 35 -8.34 -6.24 -2.06
N SER A 36 -8.89 -5.95 -0.88
CA SER A 36 -10.32 -5.65 -0.71
C SER A 36 -10.49 -4.57 0.35
N HIS A 37 -11.58 -3.81 0.24
CA HIS A 37 -11.94 -2.85 1.28
C HIS A 37 -12.18 -3.53 2.62
N GLU A 38 -12.78 -4.72 2.60
CA GLU A 38 -13.07 -5.48 3.83
C GLU A 38 -11.78 -5.78 4.61
N SER A 39 -10.77 -6.36 3.96
CA SER A 39 -9.52 -6.69 4.63
C SER A 39 -8.76 -5.43 5.08
N GLY A 40 -8.77 -4.39 4.26
CA GLY A 40 -8.16 -3.11 4.61
C GLY A 40 -8.83 -2.44 5.80
N ASN A 41 -10.16 -2.44 5.84
CA ASN A 41 -10.91 -1.85 6.94
C ASN A 41 -10.73 -2.61 8.25
N LYS A 42 -10.58 -3.92 8.22
CA LYS A 42 -10.25 -4.70 9.42
C LYS A 42 -8.92 -4.25 10.04
N ILE A 43 -7.91 -4.05 9.21
CA ILE A 43 -6.61 -3.57 9.68
C ILE A 43 -6.71 -2.14 10.18
N LYS A 44 -7.43 -1.28 9.47
CA LYS A 44 -7.67 0.09 9.91
C LYS A 44 -8.32 0.13 11.30
N ASP A 45 -9.38 -0.64 11.50
CA ASP A 45 -10.08 -0.70 12.79
C ASP A 45 -9.16 -1.19 13.90
N HIS A 46 -8.35 -2.22 13.62
CA HIS A 46 -7.36 -2.73 14.57
C HIS A 46 -6.34 -1.66 14.96
N ILE A 47 -5.84 -0.89 14.00
CA ILE A 47 -4.88 0.18 14.26
C ILE A 47 -5.53 1.27 15.11
N ILE A 48 -6.74 1.69 14.78
CA ILE A 48 -7.47 2.72 15.55
C ILE A 48 -7.67 2.26 17.00
N GLU A 49 -8.13 1.03 17.19
CA GLU A 49 -8.33 0.48 18.54
C GLU A 49 -7.04 0.43 19.36
N SER A 50 -5.92 0.12 18.71
CA SER A 50 -4.63 -0.05 19.37
C SER A 50 -3.90 1.26 19.63
N THR A 51 -4.13 2.29 18.84
CA THR A 51 -3.31 3.52 18.86
C THR A 51 -4.12 4.80 19.09
N ASN A 52 -5.43 4.77 18.98
CA ASN A 52 -6.32 5.94 18.96
C ASN A 52 -6.01 6.91 17.80
N HIS A 53 -5.26 6.48 16.79
CA HIS A 53 -4.92 7.29 15.62
C HIS A 53 -5.86 6.92 14.48
N ASP A 54 -6.56 7.91 13.92
CA ASP A 54 -7.60 7.67 12.92
C ASP A 54 -7.29 8.23 11.52
N LYS A 55 -6.11 8.80 11.32
CA LYS A 55 -5.72 9.32 10.00
C LYS A 55 -5.22 8.18 9.12
N ILE A 56 -6.17 7.35 8.69
CA ILE A 56 -5.92 6.12 7.96
C ILE A 56 -6.90 6.02 6.79
N ASN A 57 -6.36 5.89 5.59
CA ASN A 57 -7.12 5.67 4.38
C ASN A 57 -6.88 4.24 3.88
N VAL A 58 -7.91 3.64 3.29
CA VAL A 58 -7.81 2.30 2.70
C VAL A 58 -8.03 2.42 1.20
N TYR A 59 -7.11 1.88 0.42
CA TYR A 59 -7.20 1.81 -1.03
C TYR A 59 -7.24 0.35 -1.46
N LYS A 60 -8.21 0.02 -2.30
CA LYS A 60 -8.29 -1.32 -2.88
C LYS A 60 -7.40 -1.38 -4.11
N CYS A 61 -6.49 -2.35 -4.16
CA CYS A 61 -5.63 -2.58 -5.31
C CYS A 61 -5.11 -4.02 -5.29
N ASP A 62 -5.31 -4.73 -6.39
CA ASP A 62 -4.66 -6.01 -6.61
C ASP A 62 -3.29 -5.74 -7.24
N LEU A 63 -2.23 -5.93 -6.47
CA LEU A 63 -0.86 -5.63 -6.90
C LEU A 63 -0.35 -6.58 -7.97
N SER A 64 -1.07 -7.65 -8.27
CA SER A 64 -0.72 -8.53 -9.40
C SER A 64 -1.14 -7.95 -10.75
N LEU A 65 -1.91 -6.87 -10.77
CA LEU A 65 -2.46 -6.27 -11.99
C LEU A 65 -1.93 -4.84 -12.16
N GLN A 66 -1.18 -4.60 -13.24
CA GLN A 66 -0.63 -3.28 -13.53
C GLN A 66 -1.74 -2.23 -13.74
N SER A 67 -2.85 -2.62 -14.35
CA SER A 67 -3.99 -1.72 -14.55
C SER A 67 -4.53 -1.19 -13.23
N GLU A 68 -4.64 -2.04 -12.21
CA GLU A 68 -5.13 -1.62 -10.89
C GLU A 68 -4.11 -0.75 -10.16
N ILE A 69 -2.82 -1.02 -10.32
CA ILE A 69 -1.76 -0.16 -9.76
C ILE A 69 -1.85 1.24 -10.34
N ARG A 70 -2.01 1.36 -11.66
CA ARG A 70 -2.13 2.68 -12.31
C ARG A 70 -3.38 3.42 -11.86
N GLU A 71 -4.49 2.71 -11.71
CA GLU A 71 -5.74 3.27 -11.23
C GLU A 71 -5.60 3.77 -9.78
N PHE A 72 -4.99 2.97 -8.90
CA PHE A 72 -4.71 3.36 -7.53
C PHE A 72 -3.86 4.63 -7.47
N VAL A 73 -2.77 4.68 -8.22
CA VAL A 73 -1.87 5.85 -8.22
C VAL A 73 -2.59 7.09 -8.71
N SER A 74 -3.39 6.97 -9.77
CA SER A 74 -4.19 8.08 -10.28
C SER A 74 -5.15 8.61 -9.22
N ASP A 75 -5.86 7.72 -8.54
CA ASP A 75 -6.80 8.07 -7.48
C ASP A 75 -6.06 8.72 -6.29
N PHE A 76 -4.93 8.15 -5.89
CA PHE A 76 -4.12 8.71 -4.81
C PHE A 76 -3.67 10.14 -5.14
N LYS A 77 -3.19 10.38 -6.35
CA LYS A 77 -2.72 11.70 -6.77
C LYS A 77 -3.83 12.75 -6.83
N GLN A 78 -5.06 12.35 -7.09
CA GLN A 78 -6.20 13.28 -7.08
C GLN A 78 -6.50 13.80 -5.67
N ASN A 79 -6.18 13.02 -4.65
CA ASN A 79 -6.53 13.31 -3.27
C ASN A 79 -5.33 13.72 -2.41
N ASN A 80 -4.12 13.70 -2.94
CA ASN A 80 -2.90 13.95 -2.18
C ASN A 80 -1.90 14.77 -3.01
N ASN A 81 -1.31 15.78 -2.39
CA ASN A 81 -0.32 16.64 -3.03
C ASN A 81 1.12 16.19 -2.77
N GLY A 82 1.33 15.24 -1.89
CA GLY A 82 2.67 14.77 -1.55
C GLY A 82 2.65 13.38 -0.94
N LEU A 83 3.79 12.73 -1.01
CA LEU A 83 4.01 11.43 -0.41
C LEU A 83 5.41 11.43 0.18
N ASP A 84 5.52 11.17 1.49
CA ASP A 84 6.83 11.20 2.15
C ASP A 84 7.52 9.84 2.10
N ILE A 85 6.75 8.75 2.24
CA ILE A 85 7.30 7.40 2.35
C ILE A 85 6.44 6.42 1.57
N LEU A 86 7.10 5.58 0.77
CA LEU A 86 6.47 4.42 0.13
C LEU A 86 7.11 3.15 0.70
N ILE A 87 6.30 2.32 1.33
CA ILE A 87 6.77 1.05 1.90
C ILE A 87 6.23 -0.11 1.07
N ASN A 88 7.09 -0.68 0.25
CA ASN A 88 6.79 -1.85 -0.58
C ASN A 88 7.01 -3.12 0.23
N ASN A 89 6.04 -3.46 1.09
CA ASN A 89 6.12 -4.63 1.97
C ASN A 89 5.40 -5.87 1.41
N ALA A 90 4.55 -5.71 0.40
CA ALA A 90 3.81 -6.83 -0.17
C ALA A 90 4.75 -7.82 -0.86
N GLY A 91 4.51 -9.12 -0.62
CA GLY A 91 5.25 -10.19 -1.28
C GLY A 91 4.48 -11.49 -1.13
N ILE A 92 4.57 -12.36 -2.11
CA ILE A 92 3.91 -13.65 -2.10
C ILE A 92 4.86 -14.75 -2.58
N ILE A 93 4.60 -15.97 -2.12
CA ILE A 93 5.26 -17.18 -2.62
C ILE A 93 4.16 -18.21 -2.87
N PRO A 94 3.49 -18.17 -4.04
CA PRO A 94 2.41 -19.10 -4.32
C PRO A 94 2.95 -20.54 -4.50
N LYS A 95 2.11 -21.51 -4.13
CA LYS A 95 2.48 -22.93 -4.27
C LYS A 95 2.62 -23.35 -5.72
N ASN A 96 1.82 -22.76 -6.61
CA ASN A 96 1.80 -23.09 -8.03
C ASN A 96 2.06 -21.84 -8.85
N GLN A 97 2.67 -22.02 -10.01
CA GLN A 97 2.87 -20.95 -10.96
C GLN A 97 1.54 -20.64 -11.65
N ILE A 98 1.03 -19.43 -11.45
CA ILE A 98 -0.25 -18.97 -12.00
C ILE A 98 -0.01 -17.66 -12.73
N LEU A 99 -0.57 -17.54 -13.94
CA LEU A 99 -0.54 -16.29 -14.69
C LEU A 99 -1.68 -15.37 -14.25
N THR A 100 -1.40 -14.06 -14.22
CA THR A 100 -2.42 -13.06 -14.00
C THR A 100 -3.30 -12.87 -15.24
N LYS A 101 -4.39 -12.11 -15.12
CA LYS A 101 -5.21 -11.72 -16.27
C LYS A 101 -4.40 -11.01 -17.35
N GLU A 102 -3.29 -10.38 -17.00
CA GLU A 102 -2.41 -9.67 -17.93
C GLU A 102 -1.32 -10.58 -18.51
N GLY A 103 -1.36 -11.88 -18.23
CA GLY A 103 -0.44 -12.84 -18.80
C GLY A 103 0.92 -12.88 -18.13
N ILE A 104 1.06 -12.34 -16.93
CA ILE A 104 2.32 -12.27 -16.19
C ILE A 104 2.26 -13.27 -15.03
N GLU A 105 3.38 -13.95 -14.75
CA GLU A 105 3.47 -14.83 -13.61
C GLU A 105 3.25 -14.04 -12.31
N THR A 106 2.38 -14.57 -11.43
CA THR A 106 1.83 -13.81 -10.29
C THR A 106 2.91 -13.39 -9.29
N GLN A 107 3.86 -14.26 -8.95
CA GLN A 107 4.92 -13.92 -8.01
C GLN A 107 5.79 -12.80 -8.56
N PHE A 108 6.16 -12.87 -9.84
CA PHE A 108 6.91 -11.82 -10.49
C PHE A 108 6.14 -10.50 -10.53
N ALA A 109 4.84 -10.56 -10.83
CA ALA A 109 3.99 -9.38 -10.86
C ALA A 109 3.94 -8.67 -9.50
N VAL A 110 3.69 -9.41 -8.42
CA VAL A 110 3.55 -8.84 -7.08
C VAL A 110 4.89 -8.44 -6.47
N ASN A 111 5.91 -9.29 -6.60
CA ASN A 111 7.18 -9.11 -5.87
C ASN A 111 8.17 -8.22 -6.61
N TYR A 112 8.06 -8.08 -7.92
CA TYR A 112 9.00 -7.30 -8.72
C TYR A 112 8.32 -6.14 -9.45
N ILE A 113 7.33 -6.41 -10.29
CA ILE A 113 6.71 -5.37 -11.13
C ILE A 113 5.98 -4.34 -10.28
N ALA A 114 5.20 -4.76 -9.26
CA ALA A 114 4.44 -3.83 -8.45
C ALA A 114 5.31 -2.82 -7.71
N PRO A 115 6.38 -3.22 -6.98
CA PRO A 115 7.26 -2.24 -6.34
C PRO A 115 7.93 -1.31 -7.34
N PHE A 116 8.36 -1.84 -8.48
CA PHE A 116 8.98 -1.03 -9.53
C PHE A 116 7.99 0.00 -10.08
N LEU A 117 6.79 -0.44 -10.45
CA LEU A 117 5.78 0.43 -11.04
C LEU A 117 5.28 1.50 -10.05
N LEU A 118 5.01 1.11 -8.80
CA LEU A 118 4.63 2.06 -7.75
C LEU A 118 5.71 3.11 -7.54
N SER A 119 6.96 2.69 -7.43
CA SER A 119 8.08 3.61 -7.23
C SER A 119 8.23 4.58 -8.39
N ARG A 120 8.08 4.11 -9.62
CA ARG A 120 8.18 4.97 -10.80
C ARG A 120 7.02 5.96 -10.88
N LEU A 121 5.79 5.48 -10.68
CA LEU A 121 4.60 6.33 -10.82
C LEU A 121 4.46 7.35 -9.69
N LEU A 122 5.01 7.06 -8.50
CA LEU A 122 4.93 7.94 -7.34
C LEU A 122 6.18 8.78 -7.11
N LEU A 123 7.19 8.64 -7.97
CA LEU A 123 8.49 9.30 -7.78
C LEU A 123 8.36 10.81 -7.73
N ASP A 124 7.51 11.41 -8.53
CA ASP A 124 7.27 12.85 -8.55
C ASP A 124 6.77 13.36 -7.19
N LEU A 125 5.83 12.64 -6.57
CA LEU A 125 5.31 13.00 -5.24
C LEU A 125 6.38 12.81 -4.15
N LEU A 126 7.18 11.74 -4.26
CA LEU A 126 8.24 11.47 -3.29
C LEU A 126 9.35 12.53 -3.33
N LYS A 127 9.64 13.06 -4.50
CA LYS A 127 10.70 14.10 -4.67
C LYS A 127 10.28 15.47 -4.16
N THR A 128 8.99 15.74 -4.08
CA THR A 128 8.49 17.05 -3.69
C THR A 128 8.14 17.16 -2.19
N SER A 129 8.32 16.08 -1.46
CA SER A 129 7.98 16.02 -0.03
C SER A 129 9.16 16.37 0.88
#